data_8e4a0fcbdd8d41b716dbeaf4ca1e7d8c
#
_entry.id   8e4a0fcbdd8d41b716dbeaf4ca1e7d8c
#
_cell.length_a   1.000
_cell.length_b   1.000
_cell.length_c   1.000
_cell.angle_alpha   90.00
_cell.angle_beta   90.00
_cell.angle_gamma   90.00
#
_symmetry.space_group_name_H-M   'P 1'
#
loop_
_entity.id
_entity.type
_entity.pdbx_description
1 polymer ?
#
loop_
_entity_poly.entity_id
_entity_poly.type
_entity_poly.pdbx_seq_one_letter_code
_entity_poly.pdbx_strand_id
1 'polypeptide(L)'
;MFRYMLAPLEDHSDTALRRLCHNHGADLTFTEMAKVDGLARRNKPTVAKTACKDNTPTQIQILPGKDEELIKYLKHFTPPEGFLGFNFNFGCPAPEVQRVGRGCAMVKRITKANRLIAIVREYNHPVSIKIRLGANAFEKSVKVYMNLIKGSDPDFFIVHARTGEQTYNDRPDYSVFAECVDSGKEIIANGDVETKEALAQVRNIGVKGIMIGRAAVRNPAIFDLLKGNPVPNYEQLKAEYNALTEKYETDERHKKNVLKRIGQIFTPSYAESRM
;
A
#
# COMPACT_ATOMS: atom_id res chain seq x y z
N MET A 1 -1.59 19.09 1.24
CA MET A 1 -2.83 18.48 1.79
C MET A 1 -2.48 17.15 2.42
N PHE A 2 -3.08 16.76 3.57
CA PHE A 2 -2.85 15.46 4.21
C PHE A 2 -3.63 14.37 3.47
N ARG A 3 -2.98 13.25 3.10
CA ARG A 3 -3.56 12.21 2.25
C ARG A 3 -3.99 10.97 3.03
N TYR A 4 -5.14 10.43 2.68
CA TYR A 4 -5.68 9.17 3.21
C TYR A 4 -5.66 8.11 2.11
N MET A 5 -4.95 7.00 2.32
CA MET A 5 -4.68 6.03 1.27
C MET A 5 -5.16 4.62 1.65
N LEU A 6 -5.80 3.92 0.71
CA LEU A 6 -6.07 2.49 0.84
C LEU A 6 -4.83 1.68 0.49
N ALA A 7 -4.39 0.80 1.37
CA ALA A 7 -3.25 -0.09 1.12
C ALA A 7 -3.52 -1.15 0.03
N PRO A 8 -2.47 -1.57 -0.70
CA PRO A 8 -2.54 -2.77 -1.54
C PRO A 8 -2.71 -4.03 -0.67
N LEU A 9 -3.74 -4.82 -0.95
CA LEU A 9 -4.11 -6.01 -0.17
C LEU A 9 -4.44 -7.16 -1.12
N GLU A 10 -3.64 -8.22 -1.07
CA GLU A 10 -3.85 -9.44 -1.87
C GLU A 10 -5.24 -10.01 -1.61
N ASP A 11 -5.94 -10.40 -2.69
CA ASP A 11 -7.29 -10.95 -2.69
C ASP A 11 -8.38 -10.02 -2.08
N HIS A 12 -8.12 -8.72 -1.98
CA HIS A 12 -9.07 -7.75 -1.42
C HIS A 12 -9.14 -6.44 -2.23
N SER A 13 -8.00 -5.85 -2.64
CA SER A 13 -7.99 -4.50 -3.22
C SER A 13 -8.27 -4.48 -4.73
N ASP A 14 -9.32 -5.16 -5.15
CA ASP A 14 -9.89 -5.09 -6.49
C ASP A 14 -10.52 -3.71 -6.78
N THR A 15 -11.05 -3.51 -7.98
CA THR A 15 -11.69 -2.21 -8.35
C THR A 15 -12.87 -1.88 -7.46
N ALA A 16 -13.69 -2.88 -7.05
CA ALA A 16 -14.88 -2.63 -6.23
C ALA A 16 -14.52 -2.09 -4.84
N LEU A 17 -13.56 -2.72 -4.14
CA LEU A 17 -13.13 -2.23 -2.83
C LEU A 17 -12.42 -0.87 -2.94
N ARG A 18 -11.58 -0.65 -3.97
CA ARG A 18 -10.94 0.64 -4.17
C ARG A 18 -11.96 1.75 -4.38
N ARG A 19 -12.98 1.51 -5.23
CA ARG A 19 -14.08 2.47 -5.45
C ARG A 19 -14.85 2.73 -4.17
N LEU A 20 -15.22 1.68 -3.41
CA LEU A 20 -15.94 1.83 -2.16
C LEU A 20 -15.15 2.70 -1.17
N CYS A 21 -13.88 2.41 -0.95
CA CYS A 21 -13.03 3.21 -0.07
C CYS A 21 -12.86 4.66 -0.58
N HIS A 22 -12.78 4.86 -1.90
CA HIS A 22 -12.71 6.21 -2.49
C HIS A 22 -14.00 7.00 -2.28
N ASN A 23 -15.16 6.38 -2.47
CA ASN A 23 -16.46 7.00 -2.18
C ASN A 23 -16.57 7.45 -0.72
N HIS A 24 -15.86 6.77 0.18
CA HIS A 24 -15.84 7.04 1.61
C HIS A 24 -14.50 7.66 2.08
N GLY A 25 -13.91 8.51 1.25
CA GLY A 25 -12.88 9.44 1.66
C GLY A 25 -11.43 8.99 1.48
N ALA A 26 -11.13 7.86 0.82
CA ALA A 26 -9.77 7.56 0.41
C ALA A 26 -9.36 8.46 -0.77
N ASP A 27 -8.24 9.19 -0.62
CA ASP A 27 -7.74 10.11 -1.64
C ASP A 27 -6.94 9.38 -2.73
N LEU A 28 -6.31 8.26 -2.39
CA LEU A 28 -5.51 7.42 -3.29
C LEU A 28 -5.65 5.96 -2.91
N THR A 29 -5.74 5.11 -3.91
CA THR A 29 -5.83 3.65 -3.74
C THR A 29 -4.67 2.94 -4.46
N PHE A 30 -4.49 1.65 -4.18
CA PHE A 30 -3.44 0.85 -4.79
C PHE A 30 -4.01 -0.48 -5.26
N THR A 31 -3.56 -0.94 -6.42
CA THR A 31 -3.89 -2.28 -6.90
C THR A 31 -3.22 -3.34 -6.02
N GLU A 32 -3.61 -4.58 -6.18
CA GLU A 32 -2.83 -5.70 -5.65
C GLU A 32 -1.42 -5.72 -6.22
N MET A 33 -0.50 -6.37 -5.50
CA MET A 33 0.88 -6.49 -5.93
C MET A 33 1.01 -7.43 -7.15
N ALA A 34 1.54 -6.92 -8.25
CA ALA A 34 1.82 -7.69 -9.45
C ALA A 34 3.32 -7.85 -9.68
N LYS A 35 3.78 -9.08 -9.98
CA LYS A 35 5.18 -9.35 -10.34
C LYS A 35 5.47 -8.79 -11.75
N VAL A 36 6.51 -7.97 -11.89
CA VAL A 36 6.86 -7.33 -13.17
C VAL A 36 7.15 -8.35 -14.26
N ASP A 37 7.83 -9.45 -13.94
CA ASP A 37 8.09 -10.53 -14.90
C ASP A 37 6.81 -11.20 -15.44
N GLY A 38 5.77 -11.32 -14.61
CA GLY A 38 4.45 -11.77 -15.04
C GLY A 38 3.76 -10.76 -15.96
N LEU A 39 3.84 -9.47 -15.64
CA LEU A 39 3.31 -8.40 -16.48
C LEU A 39 4.02 -8.31 -17.83
N ALA A 40 5.35 -8.40 -17.84
CA ALA A 40 6.17 -8.39 -19.06
C ALA A 40 5.87 -9.57 -20.00
N ARG A 41 5.41 -10.69 -19.45
CA ARG A 41 4.95 -11.88 -20.22
C ARG A 41 3.44 -11.88 -20.51
N ARG A 42 2.71 -10.84 -20.08
CA ARG A 42 1.26 -10.72 -20.22
C ARG A 42 0.51 -11.90 -19.57
N ASN A 43 1.01 -12.41 -18.45
CA ASN A 43 0.37 -13.48 -17.72
C ASN A 43 -1.01 -13.01 -17.22
N LYS A 44 -2.09 -13.62 -17.68
CA LYS A 44 -3.47 -13.18 -17.43
C LYS A 44 -3.78 -12.98 -15.94
N PRO A 45 -3.51 -13.94 -15.03
CA PRO A 45 -3.73 -13.73 -13.59
C PRO A 45 -2.94 -12.55 -13.00
N THR A 46 -1.70 -12.31 -13.47
CA THR A 46 -0.88 -11.19 -13.00
C THR A 46 -1.42 -9.86 -13.53
N VAL A 47 -1.84 -9.80 -14.78
CA VAL A 47 -2.43 -8.61 -15.39
C VAL A 47 -3.76 -8.25 -14.69
N ALA A 48 -4.58 -9.25 -14.39
CA ALA A 48 -5.86 -9.03 -13.69
C ALA A 48 -5.69 -8.29 -12.34
N LYS A 49 -4.58 -8.50 -11.62
CA LYS A 49 -4.26 -7.79 -10.36
C LYS A 49 -4.06 -6.29 -10.54
N THR A 50 -3.74 -5.83 -11.74
CA THR A 50 -3.50 -4.41 -12.04
C THR A 50 -4.69 -3.72 -12.69
N ALA A 51 -5.84 -4.39 -12.78
CA ALA A 51 -7.02 -3.86 -13.44
C ALA A 51 -7.55 -2.60 -12.74
N CYS A 52 -7.68 -1.51 -13.49
CA CYS A 52 -8.42 -0.31 -13.11
C CYS A 52 -9.59 -0.19 -14.08
N LYS A 53 -10.82 -0.34 -13.59
CA LYS A 53 -12.02 -0.37 -14.44
C LYS A 53 -12.82 0.94 -14.36
N ASP A 54 -12.26 1.97 -13.72
CA ASP A 54 -12.89 3.28 -13.54
C ASP A 54 -11.86 4.37 -13.22
N ASN A 55 -12.33 5.60 -12.98
CA ASN A 55 -11.52 6.77 -12.68
C ASN A 55 -11.10 6.88 -11.19
N THR A 56 -11.23 5.82 -10.39
CA THR A 56 -10.73 5.84 -9.00
C THR A 56 -9.23 6.14 -8.98
N PRO A 57 -8.77 7.19 -8.26
CA PRO A 57 -7.35 7.52 -8.14
C PRO A 57 -6.55 6.31 -7.65
N THR A 58 -5.71 5.74 -8.51
CA THR A 58 -5.06 4.46 -8.24
C THR A 58 -3.59 4.45 -8.70
N GLN A 59 -2.68 4.01 -7.83
CA GLN A 59 -1.35 3.58 -8.25
C GLN A 59 -1.30 2.06 -8.44
N ILE A 60 -0.67 1.61 -9.53
CA ILE A 60 -0.45 0.20 -9.78
C ILE A 60 0.76 -0.27 -8.95
N GLN A 61 0.52 -1.16 -7.98
CA GLN A 61 1.62 -1.71 -7.19
C GLN A 61 2.30 -2.85 -7.92
N ILE A 62 3.62 -2.72 -8.12
CA ILE A 62 4.45 -3.71 -8.78
C ILE A 62 5.57 -4.20 -7.86
N LEU A 63 5.89 -5.49 -7.99
CA LEU A 63 7.06 -6.12 -7.37
C LEU A 63 8.16 -6.22 -8.44
N PRO A 64 9.12 -5.28 -8.47
CA PRO A 64 10.12 -5.24 -9.53
C PRO A 64 11.11 -6.41 -9.43
N GLY A 65 11.65 -6.77 -10.57
CA GLY A 65 12.66 -7.80 -10.74
C GLY A 65 13.85 -7.29 -11.53
N LYS A 66 14.04 -7.82 -12.72
CA LYS A 66 15.10 -7.38 -13.67
C LYS A 66 14.67 -6.09 -14.38
N ASP A 67 15.65 -5.27 -14.73
CA ASP A 67 15.42 -4.00 -15.45
C ASP A 67 14.76 -4.24 -16.82
N GLU A 68 15.22 -5.27 -17.54
CA GLU A 68 14.71 -5.61 -18.86
C GLU A 68 13.23 -5.99 -18.83
N GLU A 69 12.78 -6.63 -17.75
CA GLU A 69 11.37 -6.99 -17.55
C GLU A 69 10.52 -5.74 -17.30
N LEU A 70 11.03 -4.79 -16.50
CA LEU A 70 10.34 -3.52 -16.25
C LEU A 70 10.26 -2.69 -17.54
N ILE A 71 11.36 -2.54 -18.27
CA ILE A 71 11.42 -1.84 -19.55
C ILE A 71 10.45 -2.47 -20.56
N LYS A 72 10.47 -3.81 -20.67
CA LYS A 72 9.56 -4.54 -21.56
C LYS A 72 8.10 -4.30 -21.22
N TYR A 73 7.75 -4.27 -19.93
CA TYR A 73 6.39 -3.98 -19.48
C TYR A 73 6.00 -2.54 -19.82
N LEU A 74 6.83 -1.56 -19.45
CA LEU A 74 6.54 -0.13 -19.63
C LEU A 74 6.43 0.27 -21.11
N LYS A 75 7.24 -0.33 -21.98
CA LYS A 75 7.17 -0.08 -23.43
C LYS A 75 5.79 -0.35 -24.05
N HIS A 76 5.00 -1.23 -23.44
CA HIS A 76 3.68 -1.62 -23.91
C HIS A 76 2.56 -1.23 -22.95
N PHE A 77 2.88 -0.46 -21.92
CA PHE A 77 1.91 -0.01 -20.93
C PHE A 77 1.13 1.18 -21.47
N THR A 78 -0.18 1.07 -21.41
CA THR A 78 -1.09 2.19 -21.64
C THR A 78 -1.79 2.49 -20.32
N PRO A 79 -1.66 3.71 -19.78
CA PRO A 79 -2.32 4.08 -18.52
C PRO A 79 -3.84 3.90 -18.61
N PRO A 80 -4.45 3.13 -17.71
CA PRO A 80 -5.90 3.07 -17.61
C PRO A 80 -6.47 4.35 -16.99
N GLU A 81 -7.77 4.54 -17.08
CA GLU A 81 -8.46 5.62 -16.37
C GLU A 81 -8.19 5.55 -14.86
N GLY A 82 -8.02 6.70 -14.20
CA GLY A 82 -7.68 6.78 -12.78
C GLY A 82 -6.24 6.44 -12.41
N PHE A 83 -5.38 6.08 -13.37
CA PHE A 83 -3.98 5.78 -13.11
C PHE A 83 -3.20 7.03 -12.66
N LEU A 84 -2.55 6.95 -11.49
CA LEU A 84 -1.73 8.02 -10.91
C LEU A 84 -0.27 7.60 -10.67
N GLY A 85 0.22 6.62 -11.40
CA GLY A 85 1.62 6.17 -11.30
C GLY A 85 1.79 4.75 -10.78
N PHE A 86 3.06 4.39 -10.61
CA PHE A 86 3.45 3.09 -10.06
C PHE A 86 3.84 3.19 -8.59
N ASN A 87 3.66 2.09 -7.87
CA ASN A 87 4.16 1.93 -6.51
C ASN A 87 5.07 0.69 -6.45
N PHE A 88 6.33 0.86 -6.04
CA PHE A 88 7.22 -0.27 -5.83
C PHE A 88 6.99 -0.92 -4.47
N ASN A 89 6.78 -2.23 -4.46
CA ASN A 89 6.70 -3.01 -3.24
C ASN A 89 8.10 -3.42 -2.77
N PHE A 90 8.64 -2.70 -1.78
CA PHE A 90 9.86 -3.02 -1.06
C PHE A 90 9.57 -3.42 0.39
N GLY A 91 8.36 -3.96 0.63
CA GLY A 91 7.93 -4.33 1.98
C GLY A 91 7.38 -5.75 2.10
N CYS A 92 7.23 -6.51 1.00
CA CYS A 92 6.75 -7.89 1.08
C CYS A 92 7.75 -8.78 1.84
N PRO A 93 7.33 -9.40 2.98
CA PRO A 93 8.23 -10.21 3.80
C PRO A 93 8.25 -11.70 3.41
N ALA A 94 7.50 -12.11 2.39
CA ALA A 94 7.40 -13.50 1.98
C ALA A 94 8.78 -14.10 1.66
N PRO A 95 9.15 -15.25 2.26
CA PRO A 95 10.49 -15.83 2.08
C PRO A 95 10.88 -16.09 0.63
N GLU A 96 9.93 -16.55 -0.19
CA GLU A 96 10.14 -16.79 -1.62
C GLU A 96 10.40 -15.50 -2.41
N VAL A 97 9.86 -14.36 -1.96
CA VAL A 97 10.09 -13.03 -2.54
C VAL A 97 11.47 -12.52 -2.14
N GLN A 98 11.83 -12.63 -0.85
CA GLN A 98 13.11 -12.16 -0.35
C GLN A 98 14.29 -12.98 -0.87
N ARG A 99 14.14 -14.31 -1.03
CA ARG A 99 15.19 -15.21 -1.58
C ARG A 99 15.67 -14.77 -2.96
N VAL A 100 14.79 -14.22 -3.79
CA VAL A 100 15.14 -13.69 -5.11
C VAL A 100 15.47 -12.19 -5.09
N GLY A 101 15.69 -11.62 -3.90
CA GLY A 101 16.12 -10.24 -3.71
C GLY A 101 15.07 -9.18 -3.98
N ARG A 102 13.78 -9.52 -3.84
CA ARG A 102 12.63 -8.62 -4.00
C ARG A 102 11.98 -8.30 -2.65
N GLY A 103 10.94 -7.45 -2.64
CA GLY A 103 10.21 -7.09 -1.42
C GLY A 103 11.11 -6.46 -0.37
N CYS A 104 11.06 -6.91 0.89
CA CYS A 104 11.90 -6.38 1.98
C CYS A 104 13.40 -6.41 1.69
N ALA A 105 13.91 -7.36 0.89
CA ALA A 105 15.32 -7.43 0.51
C ALA A 105 15.77 -6.23 -0.36
N MET A 106 14.84 -5.48 -0.93
CA MET A 106 15.14 -4.28 -1.73
C MET A 106 15.52 -3.06 -0.87
N VAL A 107 15.11 -3.01 0.41
CA VAL A 107 15.31 -1.84 1.28
C VAL A 107 16.79 -1.44 1.40
N LYS A 108 17.70 -2.41 1.34
CA LYS A 108 19.17 -2.17 1.37
C LYS A 108 19.81 -1.99 -0.01
N ARG A 109 19.05 -1.97 -1.10
CA ARG A 109 19.58 -1.94 -2.48
C ARG A 109 19.34 -0.58 -3.15
N ILE A 110 19.93 0.48 -2.59
CA ILE A 110 19.69 1.88 -3.00
C ILE A 110 19.98 2.10 -4.49
N THR A 111 21.13 1.63 -4.98
CA THR A 111 21.50 1.75 -6.41
C THR A 111 20.46 1.11 -7.32
N LYS A 112 19.96 -0.09 -6.94
CA LYS A 112 18.91 -0.77 -7.70
C LYS A 112 17.59 -0.01 -7.64
N ALA A 113 17.22 0.53 -6.47
CA ALA A 113 16.02 1.35 -6.30
C ALA A 113 16.06 2.56 -7.22
N ASN A 114 17.18 3.30 -7.23
CA ASN A 114 17.36 4.48 -8.08
C ASN A 114 17.31 4.13 -9.58
N ARG A 115 17.90 2.99 -9.96
CA ARG A 115 17.81 2.51 -11.34
C ARG A 115 16.37 2.22 -11.77
N LEU A 116 15.59 1.57 -10.91
CA LEU A 116 14.18 1.27 -11.18
C LEU A 116 13.31 2.55 -11.24
N ILE A 117 13.56 3.53 -10.35
CA ILE A 117 12.91 4.85 -10.39
C ILE A 117 13.20 5.54 -11.72
N ALA A 118 14.47 5.59 -12.13
CA ALA A 118 14.88 6.21 -13.39
C ALA A 118 14.18 5.59 -14.59
N ILE A 119 14.12 4.24 -14.65
CA ILE A 119 13.41 3.53 -15.72
C ILE A 119 11.93 3.95 -15.79
N VAL A 120 11.21 4.03 -14.66
CA VAL A 120 9.79 4.43 -14.68
C VAL A 120 9.64 5.88 -15.16
N ARG A 121 10.55 6.78 -14.73
CA ARG A 121 10.56 8.20 -15.14
C ARG A 121 10.90 8.41 -16.62
N GLU A 122 11.74 7.57 -17.22
CA GLU A 122 12.00 7.56 -18.67
C GLU A 122 10.72 7.37 -19.50
N TYR A 123 9.69 6.70 -18.92
CA TYR A 123 8.37 6.55 -19.53
C TYR A 123 7.34 7.60 -19.04
N ASN A 124 7.80 8.68 -18.40
CA ASN A 124 6.98 9.80 -17.89
C ASN A 124 5.89 9.38 -16.89
N HIS A 125 6.17 8.38 -16.04
CA HIS A 125 5.23 7.96 -15.01
C HIS A 125 5.72 8.33 -13.61
N PRO A 126 4.80 8.80 -12.73
CA PRO A 126 5.07 8.96 -11.30
C PRO A 126 5.39 7.61 -10.64
N VAL A 127 6.24 7.65 -9.59
CA VAL A 127 6.61 6.44 -8.85
C VAL A 127 6.80 6.70 -7.37
N SER A 128 6.10 5.93 -6.55
CA SER A 128 6.27 5.89 -5.09
C SER A 128 6.86 4.56 -4.64
N ILE A 129 7.32 4.51 -3.38
CA ILE A 129 7.89 3.27 -2.81
C ILE A 129 7.21 2.94 -1.48
N LYS A 130 6.74 1.69 -1.34
CA LYS A 130 6.25 1.16 -0.06
C LYS A 130 7.28 0.24 0.57
N ILE A 131 7.73 0.60 1.78
CA ILE A 131 8.80 -0.11 2.52
C ILE A 131 8.32 -0.65 3.87
N ARG A 132 9.10 -1.56 4.43
CA ARG A 132 9.21 -1.86 5.86
C ARG A 132 10.55 -1.37 6.40
N LEU A 133 10.78 -1.49 7.72
CA LEU A 133 11.99 -0.99 8.42
C LEU A 133 13.24 -1.87 8.20
N GLY A 134 13.23 -2.74 7.24
CA GLY A 134 14.20 -3.78 6.97
C GLY A 134 13.59 -5.17 7.09
N ALA A 135 14.35 -6.22 6.79
CA ALA A 135 13.86 -7.60 6.89
C ALA A 135 13.73 -8.06 8.36
N ASN A 136 14.59 -7.59 9.25
CA ASN A 136 14.69 -8.02 10.64
C ASN A 136 15.10 -6.88 11.59
N ALA A 137 15.22 -7.20 12.87
CA ALA A 137 15.59 -6.24 13.91
C ALA A 137 16.99 -5.64 13.70
N PHE A 138 17.95 -6.42 13.21
CA PHE A 138 19.31 -5.93 12.92
C PHE A 138 19.28 -4.91 11.78
N GLU A 139 18.62 -5.18 10.66
CA GLU A 139 18.51 -4.24 9.56
C GLU A 139 17.80 -2.93 9.98
N LYS A 140 16.81 -3.03 10.89
CA LYS A 140 16.19 -1.85 11.51
C LYS A 140 17.20 -1.08 12.37
N SER A 141 17.98 -1.74 13.21
CA SER A 141 18.93 -1.07 14.13
C SER A 141 20.03 -0.33 13.37
N VAL A 142 20.50 -0.87 12.24
CA VAL A 142 21.46 -0.19 11.35
C VAL A 142 20.77 0.75 10.32
N LYS A 143 19.46 0.98 10.48
CA LYS A 143 18.66 1.97 9.76
C LYS A 143 18.70 1.84 8.23
N VAL A 144 18.65 0.61 7.69
CA VAL A 144 18.67 0.39 6.24
C VAL A 144 17.55 1.14 5.53
N TYR A 145 16.36 1.30 6.17
CA TYR A 145 15.25 2.07 5.63
C TYR A 145 15.59 3.56 5.50
N MET A 146 16.31 4.16 6.47
CA MET A 146 16.74 5.55 6.39
C MET A 146 17.76 5.77 5.30
N ASN A 147 18.69 4.81 5.10
CA ASN A 147 19.66 4.86 4.01
C ASN A 147 18.94 4.88 2.65
N LEU A 148 17.87 4.07 2.48
CA LEU A 148 17.05 4.09 1.27
C LEU A 148 16.30 5.42 1.13
N ILE A 149 15.64 5.91 2.19
CA ILE A 149 14.87 7.16 2.16
C ILE A 149 15.77 8.33 1.77
N LYS A 150 16.97 8.45 2.38
CA LYS A 150 17.93 9.53 2.07
C LYS A 150 18.59 9.36 0.72
N GLY A 151 18.85 8.12 0.30
CA GLY A 151 19.61 7.79 -0.90
C GLY A 151 18.80 7.62 -2.17
N SER A 152 17.47 7.77 -2.13
CA SER A 152 16.61 7.65 -3.30
C SER A 152 15.54 8.74 -3.35
N ASP A 153 14.96 8.95 -4.54
CA ASP A 153 14.07 10.08 -4.80
C ASP A 153 12.80 9.69 -5.56
N PRO A 154 11.93 8.83 -4.98
CA PRO A 154 10.58 8.63 -5.47
C PRO A 154 9.71 9.86 -5.13
N ASP A 155 8.50 9.93 -5.67
CA ASP A 155 7.57 11.03 -5.39
C ASP A 155 7.17 11.07 -3.90
N PHE A 156 7.04 9.90 -3.26
CA PHE A 156 6.85 9.76 -1.82
C PHE A 156 7.18 8.33 -1.34
N PHE A 157 7.41 8.21 -0.03
CA PHE A 157 7.57 6.92 0.65
C PHE A 157 6.35 6.57 1.50
N ILE A 158 5.93 5.30 1.44
CA ILE A 158 4.98 4.73 2.40
C ILE A 158 5.76 3.83 3.33
N VAL A 159 5.87 4.21 4.60
CA VAL A 159 6.68 3.50 5.59
C VAL A 159 5.78 2.68 6.49
N HIS A 160 5.83 1.34 6.37
CA HIS A 160 5.20 0.45 7.33
C HIS A 160 6.13 0.30 8.54
N ALA A 161 5.69 0.78 9.69
CA ALA A 161 6.47 0.86 10.93
C ALA A 161 6.70 -0.50 11.62
N ARG A 162 7.00 -1.54 10.83
CA ARG A 162 7.38 -2.89 11.25
C ARG A 162 8.52 -3.43 10.39
N THR A 163 9.30 -4.36 10.91
CA THR A 163 10.27 -5.15 10.13
C THR A 163 9.57 -6.27 9.34
N GLY A 164 10.31 -6.94 8.45
CA GLY A 164 9.81 -8.10 7.70
C GLY A 164 9.42 -9.28 8.58
N GLU A 165 10.16 -9.53 9.65
CA GLU A 165 9.91 -10.62 10.61
C GLU A 165 8.70 -10.35 11.50
N GLN A 166 8.38 -9.09 11.77
CA GLN A 166 7.23 -8.73 12.59
C GLN A 166 5.93 -9.08 11.90
N THR A 167 5.03 -9.68 12.69
CA THR A 167 3.67 -10.00 12.31
C THR A 167 2.72 -8.82 12.56
N TYR A 168 1.46 -9.00 12.29
CA TYR A 168 0.45 -8.00 12.63
C TYR A 168 0.05 -7.98 14.11
N ASN A 169 0.52 -8.95 14.91
CA ASN A 169 0.36 -8.96 16.36
C ASN A 169 1.46 -8.16 17.07
N ASP A 170 2.54 -7.85 16.38
CA ASP A 170 3.59 -6.99 16.91
C ASP A 170 3.18 -5.52 16.76
N ARG A 171 3.51 -4.70 17.75
CA ARG A 171 3.19 -3.26 17.73
C ARG A 171 4.02 -2.53 16.67
N PRO A 172 3.42 -1.64 15.84
CA PRO A 172 4.19 -0.77 14.97
C PRO A 172 4.97 0.26 15.79
N ASP A 173 6.19 0.55 15.34
CA ASP A 173 7.07 1.53 16.00
C ASP A 173 6.93 2.91 15.36
N TYR A 174 6.04 3.73 15.87
CA TYR A 174 5.82 5.08 15.34
C TYR A 174 6.96 6.07 15.62
N SER A 175 7.91 5.73 16.52
CA SER A 175 9.06 6.60 16.80
C SER A 175 9.94 6.83 15.57
N VAL A 176 9.96 5.89 14.63
CA VAL A 176 10.74 5.97 13.39
C VAL A 176 10.25 7.06 12.43
N PHE A 177 9.00 7.51 12.55
CA PHE A 177 8.48 8.52 11.62
C PHE A 177 9.14 9.88 11.76
N ALA A 178 9.58 10.26 12.97
CA ALA A 178 10.27 11.54 13.18
C ALA A 178 11.53 11.64 12.31
N GLU A 179 12.42 10.67 12.37
CA GLU A 179 13.63 10.67 11.56
C GLU A 179 13.36 10.50 10.05
N CYS A 180 12.25 9.80 9.69
CA CYS A 180 11.83 9.72 8.30
C CYS A 180 11.41 11.09 7.77
N VAL A 181 10.63 11.85 8.53
CA VAL A 181 10.18 13.22 8.19
C VAL A 181 11.36 14.19 8.13
N ASP A 182 12.30 14.08 9.07
CA ASP A 182 13.52 14.91 9.11
C ASP A 182 14.44 14.72 7.89
N SER A 183 14.23 13.64 7.11
CA SER A 183 14.94 13.47 5.84
C SER A 183 14.54 14.48 4.77
N GLY A 184 13.48 15.25 4.96
CA GLY A 184 12.89 16.17 3.98
C GLY A 184 12.07 15.49 2.88
N LYS A 185 11.96 14.17 2.88
CA LYS A 185 11.15 13.41 1.91
C LYS A 185 9.67 13.39 2.33
N GLU A 186 8.79 13.20 1.35
CA GLU A 186 7.37 13.05 1.62
C GLU A 186 7.09 11.64 2.19
N ILE A 187 6.66 11.58 3.45
CA ILE A 187 6.43 10.34 4.21
C ILE A 187 4.94 10.12 4.47
N ILE A 188 4.47 8.92 4.14
CA ILE A 188 3.13 8.43 4.44
C ILE A 188 3.26 7.33 5.50
N ALA A 189 2.59 7.49 6.63
CA ALA A 189 2.63 6.51 7.71
C ALA A 189 1.72 5.32 7.41
N ASN A 190 2.23 4.12 7.65
CA ASN A 190 1.46 2.87 7.56
C ASN A 190 1.76 1.97 8.76
N GLY A 191 0.74 1.28 9.27
CA GLY A 191 0.83 0.38 10.42
C GLY A 191 -0.19 0.77 11.49
N ASP A 192 -1.38 0.17 11.45
CA ASP A 192 -2.46 0.26 12.44
C ASP A 192 -2.88 1.70 12.84
N VAL A 193 -2.79 2.65 11.92
CA VAL A 193 -3.35 4.00 12.09
C VAL A 193 -4.83 3.93 11.75
N GLU A 194 -5.63 3.51 12.72
CA GLU A 194 -7.07 3.23 12.53
C GLU A 194 -7.96 3.91 13.57
N THR A 195 -7.37 4.74 14.45
CA THR A 195 -8.11 5.55 15.42
C THR A 195 -7.73 7.03 15.29
N LYS A 196 -8.57 7.93 15.84
CA LYS A 196 -8.28 9.38 15.86
C LYS A 196 -7.03 9.71 16.67
N GLU A 197 -6.76 8.96 17.73
CA GLU A 197 -5.58 9.11 18.59
C GLU A 197 -4.31 8.73 17.85
N ALA A 198 -4.31 7.57 17.17
CA ALA A 198 -3.18 7.13 16.33
C ALA A 198 -2.95 8.10 15.16
N LEU A 199 -4.02 8.59 14.52
CA LEU A 199 -3.94 9.61 13.49
C LEU A 199 -3.32 10.91 14.02
N ALA A 200 -3.77 11.40 15.17
CA ALA A 200 -3.23 12.62 15.80
C ALA A 200 -1.74 12.44 16.12
N GLN A 201 -1.35 11.28 16.66
CA GLN A 201 0.04 10.97 16.98
C GLN A 201 0.95 11.07 15.74
N VAL A 202 0.61 10.37 14.65
CA VAL A 202 1.46 10.40 13.45
C VAL A 202 1.40 11.74 12.71
N ARG A 203 0.26 12.42 12.75
CA ARG A 203 0.08 13.75 12.15
C ARG A 203 0.94 14.82 12.84
N ASN A 204 1.02 14.78 14.17
CA ASN A 204 1.86 15.69 14.96
C ASN A 204 3.36 15.49 14.69
N ILE A 205 3.78 14.29 14.27
CA ILE A 205 5.17 14.04 13.83
C ILE A 205 5.48 14.73 12.49
N GLY A 206 4.46 15.06 11.68
CA GLY A 206 4.64 15.79 10.42
C GLY A 206 4.57 14.94 9.15
N VAL A 207 4.10 13.68 9.23
CA VAL A 207 3.87 12.86 8.03
C VAL A 207 2.82 13.52 7.12
N LYS A 208 2.91 13.29 5.82
CA LYS A 208 2.04 13.91 4.80
C LYS A 208 0.77 13.13 4.49
N GLY A 209 0.57 12.00 5.16
CA GLY A 209 -0.62 11.18 5.03
C GLY A 209 -0.51 9.87 5.79
N ILE A 210 -1.56 9.07 5.69
CA ILE A 210 -1.64 7.72 6.24
C ILE A 210 -2.08 6.73 5.18
N MET A 211 -1.62 5.48 5.32
CA MET A 211 -2.12 4.37 4.53
C MET A 211 -2.76 3.33 5.46
N ILE A 212 -4.00 2.94 5.15
CA ILE A 212 -4.79 2.00 5.95
C ILE A 212 -5.01 0.72 5.14
N GLY A 213 -4.75 -0.44 5.76
CA GLY A 213 -4.95 -1.75 5.14
C GLY A 213 -6.16 -2.48 5.74
N ARG A 214 -5.91 -3.41 6.65
CA ARG A 214 -6.91 -4.33 7.21
C ARG A 214 -8.14 -3.64 7.79
N ALA A 215 -7.94 -2.49 8.43
CA ALA A 215 -9.05 -1.71 8.99
C ALA A 215 -9.99 -1.19 7.88
N ALA A 216 -9.47 -0.81 6.71
CA ALA A 216 -10.29 -0.38 5.58
C ALA A 216 -11.09 -1.53 4.94
N VAL A 217 -10.63 -2.78 5.03
CA VAL A 217 -11.45 -3.93 4.60
C VAL A 217 -12.58 -4.18 5.60
N ARG A 218 -12.33 -4.00 6.91
CA ARG A 218 -13.36 -4.15 7.96
C ARG A 218 -14.36 -3.00 7.99
N ASN A 219 -13.88 -1.82 7.70
CA ASN A 219 -14.70 -0.61 7.60
C ASN A 219 -14.21 0.25 6.41
N PRO A 220 -14.76 0.06 5.21
CA PRO A 220 -14.40 0.87 4.04
C PRO A 220 -14.60 2.38 4.22
N ALA A 221 -15.49 2.79 5.13
CA ALA A 221 -15.72 4.20 5.48
C ALA A 221 -14.79 4.74 6.59
N ILE A 222 -13.71 4.01 6.95
CA ILE A 222 -12.76 4.44 7.98
C ILE A 222 -12.10 5.78 7.64
N PHE A 223 -11.95 6.11 6.37
CA PHE A 223 -11.34 7.37 5.94
C PHE A 223 -12.23 8.57 6.29
N ASP A 224 -13.55 8.47 6.04
CA ASP A 224 -14.52 9.46 6.47
C ASP A 224 -14.63 9.52 7.99
N LEU A 225 -14.63 8.38 8.68
CA LEU A 225 -14.62 8.32 10.13
C LEU A 225 -13.44 9.09 10.73
N LEU A 226 -12.24 8.90 10.19
CA LEU A 226 -11.03 9.60 10.64
C LEU A 226 -11.02 11.08 10.26
N LYS A 227 -11.68 11.46 9.17
CA LYS A 227 -11.90 12.86 8.78
C LYS A 227 -12.98 13.54 9.62
N GLY A 228 -13.75 12.78 10.40
CA GLY A 228 -14.86 13.28 11.21
C GLY A 228 -16.18 13.44 10.45
N ASN A 229 -16.27 12.85 9.27
CA ASN A 229 -17.48 12.84 8.46
C ASN A 229 -18.48 11.78 8.95
N PRO A 230 -19.78 11.91 8.64
CA PRO A 230 -20.76 10.84 8.84
C PRO A 230 -20.37 9.58 8.06
N VAL A 231 -20.63 8.41 8.65
CA VAL A 231 -20.34 7.11 8.01
C VAL A 231 -21.60 6.24 7.97
N PRO A 232 -21.79 5.45 6.89
CA PRO A 232 -22.89 4.50 6.82
C PRO A 232 -22.67 3.34 7.79
N ASN A 233 -23.74 2.61 8.09
CA ASN A 233 -23.63 1.36 8.85
C ASN A 233 -23.06 0.23 7.97
N TYR A 234 -22.70 -0.90 8.60
CA TYR A 234 -22.06 -2.00 7.89
C TYR A 234 -22.96 -2.69 6.86
N GLU A 235 -24.27 -2.71 7.07
CA GLU A 235 -25.21 -3.30 6.09
C GLU A 235 -25.31 -2.42 4.84
N GLN A 236 -25.30 -1.10 5.01
CA GLN A 236 -25.23 -0.15 3.88
C GLN A 236 -23.92 -0.32 3.11
N LEU A 237 -22.78 -0.43 3.80
CA LEU A 237 -21.47 -0.67 3.16
C LEU A 237 -21.42 -2.00 2.41
N LYS A 238 -22.03 -3.07 2.95
CA LYS A 238 -22.14 -4.36 2.25
C LYS A 238 -23.01 -4.27 1.02
N ALA A 239 -24.14 -3.55 1.11
CA ALA A 239 -25.04 -3.34 -0.03
C ALA A 239 -24.35 -2.56 -1.15
N GLU A 240 -23.62 -1.45 -0.80
CA GLU A 240 -22.87 -0.67 -1.76
C GLU A 240 -21.74 -1.51 -2.39
N TYR A 241 -21.01 -2.29 -1.60
CA TYR A 241 -19.97 -3.19 -2.11
C TYR A 241 -20.54 -4.22 -3.08
N ASN A 242 -21.69 -4.86 -2.75
CA ASN A 242 -22.36 -5.81 -3.66
C ASN A 242 -22.70 -5.16 -5.00
N ALA A 243 -23.29 -3.96 -5.00
CA ALA A 243 -23.60 -3.25 -6.24
C ALA A 243 -22.33 -2.95 -7.07
N LEU A 244 -21.22 -2.59 -6.41
CA LEU A 244 -19.94 -2.38 -7.08
C LEU A 244 -19.35 -3.68 -7.62
N THR A 245 -19.51 -4.82 -6.91
CA THR A 245 -19.02 -6.12 -7.41
C THR A 245 -19.76 -6.57 -8.66
N GLU A 246 -21.06 -6.32 -8.76
CA GLU A 246 -21.85 -6.57 -9.96
C GLU A 246 -21.42 -5.67 -11.11
N LYS A 247 -21.27 -4.37 -10.84
CA LYS A 247 -20.84 -3.36 -11.84
C LYS A 247 -19.46 -3.69 -12.44
N TYR A 248 -18.52 -4.14 -11.63
CA TYR A 248 -17.14 -4.39 -12.06
C TYR A 248 -16.83 -5.85 -12.35
N GLU A 249 -17.82 -6.73 -12.31
CA GLU A 249 -17.64 -8.18 -12.50
C GLU A 249 -16.49 -8.69 -11.63
N THR A 250 -16.58 -8.40 -10.33
CA THR A 250 -15.57 -8.79 -9.36
C THR A 250 -15.52 -10.31 -9.20
N ASP A 251 -14.30 -10.85 -9.16
CA ASP A 251 -14.07 -12.25 -8.87
C ASP A 251 -14.69 -12.68 -7.53
N GLU A 252 -15.34 -13.84 -7.49
CA GLU A 252 -16.07 -14.36 -6.32
C GLU A 252 -15.17 -14.52 -5.08
N ARG A 253 -13.87 -14.79 -5.26
CA ARG A 253 -12.91 -14.87 -4.16
C ARG A 253 -12.74 -13.51 -3.48
N HIS A 254 -12.56 -12.44 -4.25
CA HIS A 254 -12.47 -11.06 -3.72
C HIS A 254 -13.77 -10.67 -3.02
N LYS A 255 -14.91 -10.88 -3.68
CA LYS A 255 -16.23 -10.58 -3.13
C LYS A 255 -16.43 -11.24 -1.77
N LYS A 256 -16.21 -12.56 -1.69
CA LYS A 256 -16.32 -13.34 -0.45
C LYS A 256 -15.36 -12.85 0.64
N ASN A 257 -14.11 -12.59 0.29
CA ASN A 257 -13.07 -12.15 1.25
C ASN A 257 -13.43 -10.79 1.88
N VAL A 258 -13.89 -9.84 1.09
CA VAL A 258 -14.25 -8.51 1.57
C VAL A 258 -15.54 -8.55 2.39
N LEU A 259 -16.63 -9.17 1.87
CA LEU A 259 -17.91 -9.26 2.57
C LEU A 259 -17.78 -9.94 3.94
N LYS A 260 -16.96 -10.98 4.01
CA LYS A 260 -16.68 -11.67 5.29
C LYS A 260 -16.04 -10.75 6.32
N ARG A 261 -15.30 -9.73 5.88
CA ARG A 261 -14.52 -8.83 6.76
C ARG A 261 -15.28 -7.57 7.18
N ILE A 262 -16.20 -7.06 6.35
CA ILE A 262 -16.96 -5.84 6.67
C ILE A 262 -17.73 -6.05 7.97
N GLY A 263 -17.48 -5.20 8.96
CA GLY A 263 -18.08 -5.23 10.29
C GLY A 263 -17.40 -6.16 11.29
N GLN A 264 -16.31 -6.87 10.92
CA GLN A 264 -15.55 -7.66 11.89
C GLN A 264 -14.76 -6.76 12.86
N ILE A 265 -14.90 -7.05 14.16
CA ILE A 265 -14.08 -6.44 15.20
C ILE A 265 -12.77 -7.24 15.26
N PHE A 266 -11.65 -6.54 15.25
CA PHE A 266 -10.32 -7.12 15.45
C PHE A 266 -9.54 -6.25 16.42
N THR A 267 -9.13 -6.82 17.55
CA THR A 267 -8.23 -6.19 18.51
C THR A 267 -6.88 -6.91 18.43
N PRO A 268 -5.80 -6.24 18.03
CA PRO A 268 -4.46 -6.83 18.09
C PRO A 268 -4.10 -7.20 19.53
N SER A 269 -3.41 -8.32 19.76
CA SER A 269 -3.02 -8.79 21.09
C SER A 269 -2.21 -7.76 21.89
N TYR A 270 -1.42 -6.91 21.22
CA TYR A 270 -0.70 -5.80 21.89
C TYR A 270 -1.61 -4.66 22.36
N ALA A 271 -2.85 -4.56 21.90
CA ALA A 271 -3.81 -3.56 22.38
C ALA A 271 -4.46 -3.96 23.71
N GLU A 272 -4.55 -5.26 24.00
CA GLU A 272 -5.11 -5.78 25.26
C GLU A 272 -4.18 -5.54 26.46
N SER A 273 -2.88 -5.35 26.23
CA SER A 273 -1.91 -5.06 27.31
C SER A 273 -1.97 -3.63 27.88
N ARG A 274 -2.95 -2.82 27.45
CA ARG A 274 -3.14 -1.43 27.91
C ARG A 274 -4.39 -1.23 28.80
N MET A 275 -5.18 -2.27 29.04
CA MET A 275 -6.26 -2.25 30.01
C MET A 275 -5.80 -2.86 31.34
#